data_94e9e8da11118ec9eac1d8a2d042d334
#
_entry.id   94e9e8da11118ec9eac1d8a2d042d334
#
_cell.length_a   1.000
_cell.length_b   1.000
_cell.length_c   1.000
_cell.angle_alpha   90.00
_cell.angle_beta   90.00
_cell.angle_gamma   90.00
#
_symmetry.space_group_name_H-M   'P 1'
#
loop_
_entity.id
_entity.type
_entity.pdbx_description
1 polymer ?
#
loop_
_entity_poly.entity_id
_entity_poly.type
_entity_poly.pdbx_seq_one_letter_code
_entity_poly.pdbx_strand_id
1 'polypeptide(L)'
;MPAPLKAFIDRTMPLSSMAMKKQEDRYVHIGQADVSHLRYMMICGCGFPNSKQNFEPAVAQFKLMFPSDHTIITVPENPMFNAPEAAEVTAPRLELVRQAGKQYAGTGKIDDNLLAEISSPMIPEDVYASICNGEITP
;
A
#
# COMPACT_ATOMS: atom_id res chain seq x y z
N MET A 1 -0.02 5.43 -11.75
CA MET A 1 1.32 5.31 -11.12
C MET A 1 1.98 6.68 -11.11
N PRO A 2 2.50 7.16 -9.98
CA PRO A 2 3.23 8.44 -9.92
C PRO A 2 4.48 8.43 -10.82
N ALA A 3 4.77 9.57 -11.46
CA ALA A 3 5.90 9.66 -12.41
C ALA A 3 7.28 9.32 -11.78
N PRO A 4 7.59 9.71 -10.52
CA PRO A 4 8.84 9.31 -9.88
C PRO A 4 8.96 7.78 -9.70
N LEU A 5 7.86 7.10 -9.36
CA LEU A 5 7.85 5.64 -9.23
C LEU A 5 8.09 4.97 -10.59
N LYS A 6 7.45 5.48 -11.64
CA LYS A 6 7.70 4.97 -13.00
C LYS A 6 9.18 5.13 -13.39
N ALA A 7 9.75 6.31 -13.17
CA ALA A 7 11.17 6.57 -13.47
C ALA A 7 12.12 5.66 -12.66
N PHE A 8 11.78 5.36 -11.39
CA PHE A 8 12.53 4.40 -10.59
C PHE A 8 12.49 3.00 -11.23
N ILE A 9 11.30 2.53 -11.60
CA ILE A 9 11.12 1.21 -12.24
C ILE A 9 11.89 1.14 -13.55
N ASP A 10 11.76 2.14 -14.41
CA ASP A 10 12.49 2.19 -15.70
C ASP A 10 14.02 2.12 -15.50
N ARG A 11 14.53 2.73 -14.43
CA ARG A 11 15.96 2.70 -14.08
C ARG A 11 16.42 1.37 -13.48
N THR A 12 15.51 0.55 -12.98
CA THR A 12 15.84 -0.80 -12.49
C THR A 12 15.88 -1.85 -13.61
N MET A 13 15.34 -1.53 -14.80
CA MET A 13 15.35 -2.45 -15.94
C MET A 13 16.75 -2.98 -16.30
N PRO A 14 17.82 -2.17 -16.30
CA PRO A 14 19.18 -2.67 -16.55
C PRO A 14 19.69 -3.69 -15.52
N LEU A 15 19.05 -3.79 -14.37
CA LEU A 15 19.40 -4.78 -13.33
C LEU A 15 18.81 -6.17 -13.63
N SER A 16 17.91 -6.27 -14.63
CA SER A 16 17.38 -7.54 -15.11
C SER A 16 18.20 -8.07 -16.29
N SER A 17 18.38 -9.38 -16.34
CA SER A 17 19.01 -10.06 -17.47
C SER A 17 18.00 -10.25 -18.61
N MET A 18 18.48 -10.30 -19.86
CA MET A 18 17.68 -10.78 -21.00
C MET A 18 17.34 -12.27 -20.89
N ALA A 19 18.08 -13.03 -20.07
CA ALA A 19 17.80 -14.43 -19.83
C ALA A 19 16.49 -14.61 -19.05
N MET A 20 15.72 -15.61 -19.46
CA MET A 20 14.43 -15.93 -18.88
C MET A 20 14.40 -17.37 -18.37
N LYS A 21 13.64 -17.62 -17.32
CA LYS A 21 13.28 -18.97 -16.88
C LYS A 21 11.77 -19.10 -16.74
N LYS A 22 11.28 -20.29 -16.99
CA LYS A 22 9.87 -20.63 -16.69
C LYS A 22 9.70 -20.80 -15.18
N GLN A 23 8.70 -20.14 -14.63
CA GLN A 23 8.29 -20.29 -13.24
C GLN A 23 6.77 -20.48 -13.23
N GLU A 24 6.32 -21.68 -12.90
CA GLU A 24 4.93 -22.09 -13.02
C GLU A 24 4.41 -21.88 -14.46
N ASP A 25 3.41 -21.05 -14.67
CA ASP A 25 2.77 -20.81 -15.97
C ASP A 25 3.28 -19.54 -16.67
N ARG A 26 4.33 -18.90 -16.14
CA ARG A 26 4.89 -17.67 -16.72
C ARG A 26 6.41 -17.73 -16.87
N TYR A 27 6.92 -16.86 -17.73
CA TYR A 27 8.35 -16.59 -17.81
C TYR A 27 8.72 -15.38 -16.97
N VAL A 28 9.84 -15.46 -16.27
CA VAL A 28 10.41 -14.38 -15.47
C VAL A 28 11.85 -14.14 -15.88
N HIS A 29 12.31 -12.90 -15.83
CA HIS A 29 13.72 -12.59 -16.08
C HIS A 29 14.58 -13.12 -14.91
N ILE A 30 15.76 -13.59 -15.27
CA ILE A 30 16.78 -13.95 -14.27
C ILE A 30 17.48 -12.65 -13.86
N GLY A 31 17.40 -12.30 -12.58
CA GLY A 31 18.09 -11.11 -12.06
C GLY A 31 19.60 -11.22 -12.18
N GLN A 32 20.27 -10.10 -12.41
CA GLN A 32 21.75 -10.03 -12.43
C GLN A 32 22.33 -9.88 -11.01
N ALA A 33 21.52 -9.40 -10.07
CA ALA A 33 21.90 -9.23 -8.68
C ALA A 33 21.04 -10.11 -7.76
N ASP A 34 21.62 -10.58 -6.67
CA ASP A 34 20.86 -11.21 -5.60
C ASP A 34 20.10 -10.14 -4.82
N VAL A 35 18.80 -10.10 -5.03
CA VAL A 35 17.85 -9.21 -4.34
C VAL A 35 16.97 -9.95 -3.33
N SER A 36 17.29 -11.21 -3.02
CA SER A 36 16.50 -12.06 -2.13
C SER A 36 16.43 -11.52 -0.69
N HIS A 37 17.38 -10.67 -0.30
CA HIS A 37 17.42 -9.99 0.99
C HIS A 37 16.56 -8.73 1.04
N LEU A 38 16.09 -8.23 -0.09
CA LEU A 38 15.26 -7.03 -0.15
C LEU A 38 13.81 -7.36 0.22
N ARG A 39 13.24 -6.49 1.01
CA ARG A 39 11.81 -6.49 1.36
C ARG A 39 11.15 -5.29 0.74
N TYR A 40 9.98 -5.50 0.20
CA TYR A 40 9.23 -4.47 -0.53
C TYR A 40 7.98 -4.10 0.24
N MET A 41 7.75 -2.81 0.42
CA MET A 41 6.54 -2.31 1.05
C MET A 41 5.86 -1.30 0.15
N MET A 42 4.56 -1.48 -0.07
CA MET A 42 3.69 -0.49 -0.70
C MET A 42 2.75 0.09 0.35
N ILE A 43 2.73 1.41 0.46
CA ILE A 43 1.72 2.13 1.22
C ILE A 43 0.92 2.94 0.22
N CYS A 44 -0.37 2.72 0.15
CA CYS A 44 -1.24 3.34 -0.85
C CYS A 44 -2.48 3.94 -0.17
N GLY A 45 -2.72 5.22 -0.38
CA GLY A 45 -3.91 5.93 0.11
C GLY A 45 -4.86 6.28 -1.02
N CYS A 46 -6.15 6.35 -0.74
CA CYS A 46 -7.17 6.88 -1.65
C CYS A 46 -8.14 7.82 -0.92
N GLY A 47 -8.87 8.61 -1.70
CA GLY A 47 -9.90 9.53 -1.20
C GLY A 47 -11.29 8.90 -1.08
N PHE A 48 -11.43 7.58 -1.20
CA PHE A 48 -12.70 6.89 -1.06
C PHE A 48 -12.88 6.33 0.36
N PRO A 49 -14.15 6.07 0.78
CA PRO A 49 -14.46 5.65 2.14
C PRO A 49 -14.04 4.22 2.47
N ASN A 50 -13.67 3.41 1.47
CA ASN A 50 -13.25 2.04 1.69
C ASN A 50 -12.15 1.60 0.73
N SER A 51 -11.54 0.45 1.02
CA SER A 51 -10.45 -0.11 0.20
C SER A 51 -10.95 -0.94 -0.99
N LYS A 52 -12.23 -1.35 -1.00
CA LYS A 52 -12.77 -2.26 -2.00
C LYS A 52 -12.86 -1.60 -3.37
N GLN A 53 -12.38 -2.27 -4.40
CA GLN A 53 -12.33 -1.82 -5.80
C GLN A 53 -11.49 -0.56 -6.07
N ASN A 54 -10.75 -0.07 -5.07
CA ASN A 54 -9.93 1.13 -5.20
C ASN A 54 -8.44 0.84 -5.32
N PHE A 55 -7.95 -0.27 -4.72
CA PHE A 55 -6.53 -0.58 -4.66
C PHE A 55 -6.11 -1.79 -5.48
N GLU A 56 -7.04 -2.63 -5.91
CA GLU A 56 -6.75 -3.92 -6.56
C GLU A 56 -5.82 -3.78 -7.78
N PRO A 57 -5.98 -2.80 -8.69
CA PRO A 57 -5.05 -2.65 -9.81
C PRO A 57 -3.63 -2.33 -9.37
N ALA A 58 -3.47 -1.45 -8.37
CA ALA A 58 -2.16 -1.10 -7.83
C ALA A 58 -1.52 -2.27 -7.08
N VAL A 59 -2.31 -2.98 -6.27
CA VAL A 59 -1.90 -4.18 -5.55
C VAL A 59 -1.47 -5.28 -6.52
N ALA A 60 -2.26 -5.55 -7.56
CA ALA A 60 -1.94 -6.56 -8.58
C ALA A 60 -0.64 -6.21 -9.30
N GLN A 61 -0.46 -4.96 -9.71
CA GLN A 61 0.77 -4.50 -10.35
C GLN A 61 1.98 -4.65 -9.41
N PHE A 62 1.85 -4.26 -8.14
CA PHE A 62 2.93 -4.37 -7.16
C PHE A 62 3.35 -5.83 -6.94
N LYS A 63 2.38 -6.73 -6.78
CA LYS A 63 2.64 -8.18 -6.62
C LYS A 63 3.32 -8.80 -7.84
N LEU A 64 2.98 -8.35 -9.03
CA LEU A 64 3.64 -8.83 -10.26
C LEU A 64 5.09 -8.34 -10.36
N MET A 65 5.36 -7.12 -9.90
CA MET A 65 6.71 -6.53 -9.93
C MET A 65 7.60 -7.11 -8.83
N PHE A 66 7.04 -7.37 -7.65
CA PHE A 66 7.73 -7.83 -6.46
C PHE A 66 7.06 -9.10 -5.92
N PRO A 67 7.28 -10.27 -6.56
CA PRO A 67 6.56 -11.49 -6.23
C PRO A 67 6.98 -12.11 -4.90
N SER A 68 8.16 -11.73 -4.37
CA SER A 68 8.70 -12.25 -3.11
C SER A 68 8.66 -11.20 -2.01
N ASP A 69 8.39 -11.64 -0.79
CA ASP A 69 8.50 -10.92 0.50
C ASP A 69 8.05 -9.44 0.44
N HIS A 70 6.77 -9.24 0.19
CA HIS A 70 6.17 -7.91 0.11
C HIS A 70 5.09 -7.69 1.17
N THR A 71 5.00 -6.44 1.62
CA THR A 71 3.95 -5.96 2.53
C THR A 71 3.15 -4.87 1.85
N ILE A 72 1.83 -4.92 1.97
CA ILE A 72 0.92 -3.94 1.36
C ILE A 72 0.05 -3.35 2.46
N ILE A 73 0.06 -2.03 2.54
CA ILE A 73 -0.80 -1.24 3.44
C ILE A 73 -1.68 -0.35 2.56
N THR A 74 -2.99 -0.51 2.67
CA THR A 74 -3.97 0.35 2.00
C THR A 74 -4.68 1.22 3.02
N VAL A 75 -4.82 2.50 2.72
CA VAL A 75 -5.41 3.49 3.63
C VAL A 75 -6.54 4.21 2.91
N PRO A 76 -7.81 3.87 3.20
CA PRO A 76 -8.96 4.65 2.72
C PRO A 76 -9.03 6.01 3.43
N GLU A 77 -9.88 6.89 2.97
CA GLU A 77 -10.14 8.21 3.59
C GLU A 77 -8.87 9.05 3.79
N ASN A 78 -7.84 8.82 2.96
CA ASN A 78 -6.53 9.43 3.12
C ASN A 78 -6.54 10.98 3.23
N PRO A 79 -7.44 11.74 2.57
CA PRO A 79 -7.51 13.19 2.75
C PRO A 79 -7.73 13.65 4.20
N MET A 80 -8.37 12.83 5.05
CA MET A 80 -8.61 13.17 6.45
C MET A 80 -7.31 13.41 7.24
N PHE A 81 -6.22 12.79 6.86
CA PHE A 81 -4.91 13.01 7.51
C PHE A 81 -4.34 14.41 7.27
N ASN A 82 -4.86 15.15 6.29
CA ASN A 82 -4.46 16.52 6.00
C ASN A 82 -5.46 17.57 6.54
N ALA A 83 -6.54 17.11 7.19
CA ALA A 83 -7.59 17.96 7.76
C ALA A 83 -7.37 18.08 9.28
N PRO A 84 -6.96 19.26 9.80
CA PRO A 84 -6.73 19.45 11.23
C PRO A 84 -7.95 19.11 12.10
N GLU A 85 -9.16 19.36 11.59
CA GLU A 85 -10.44 19.05 12.23
C GLU A 85 -10.71 17.56 12.38
N ALA A 86 -10.08 16.73 11.57
CA ALA A 86 -10.19 15.26 11.63
C ALA A 86 -9.13 14.61 12.54
N ALA A 87 -8.34 15.38 13.28
CA ALA A 87 -7.22 14.87 14.07
C ALA A 87 -7.64 13.81 15.09
N GLU A 88 -8.79 13.98 15.76
CA GLU A 88 -9.31 13.02 16.74
C GLU A 88 -9.71 11.69 16.08
N VAL A 89 -10.28 11.75 14.87
CA VAL A 89 -10.70 10.56 14.10
C VAL A 89 -9.48 9.80 13.56
N THR A 90 -8.46 10.52 13.13
CA THR A 90 -7.26 9.92 12.52
C THR A 90 -6.23 9.41 13.52
N ALA A 91 -6.22 9.93 14.76
CA ALA A 91 -5.24 9.56 15.79
C ALA A 91 -5.20 8.05 16.09
N PRO A 92 -6.32 7.32 16.26
CA PRO A 92 -6.31 5.88 16.45
C PRO A 92 -5.65 5.14 15.27
N ARG A 93 -5.93 5.56 14.04
CA ARG A 93 -5.33 4.99 12.83
C ARG A 93 -3.81 5.17 12.79
N LEU A 94 -3.34 6.36 13.15
CA LEU A 94 -1.89 6.63 13.23
C LEU A 94 -1.21 5.74 14.28
N GLU A 95 -1.89 5.41 15.38
CA GLU A 95 -1.35 4.49 16.37
C GLU A 95 -1.25 3.05 15.83
N LEU A 96 -2.26 2.57 15.10
CA LEU A 96 -2.19 1.27 14.42
C LEU A 96 -1.03 1.22 13.42
N VAL A 97 -0.83 2.27 12.63
CA VAL A 97 0.30 2.37 11.69
C VAL A 97 1.64 2.38 12.44
N ARG A 98 1.72 3.04 13.61
CA ARG A 98 2.92 3.02 14.46
C ARG A 98 3.20 1.62 15.01
N GLN A 99 2.17 0.87 15.42
CA GLN A 99 2.29 -0.52 15.85
C GLN A 99 2.76 -1.41 14.70
N ALA A 100 2.20 -1.24 13.50
CA ALA A 100 2.61 -1.96 12.31
C ALA A 100 4.10 -1.70 11.98
N GLY A 101 4.54 -0.44 12.09
CA GLY A 101 5.95 -0.08 11.93
C GLY A 101 6.87 -0.76 12.94
N LYS A 102 6.48 -0.86 14.21
CA LYS A 102 7.24 -1.57 15.25
C LYS A 102 7.31 -3.07 14.97
N GLN A 103 6.19 -3.70 14.58
CA GLN A 103 6.18 -5.12 14.20
C GLN A 103 7.10 -5.38 13.00
N TYR A 104 6.99 -4.57 11.97
CA TYR A 104 7.81 -4.71 10.76
C TYR A 104 9.29 -4.53 11.05
N ALA A 105 9.67 -3.55 11.85
CA ALA A 105 11.07 -3.33 12.23
C ALA A 105 11.64 -4.51 13.03
N GLY A 106 10.84 -5.14 13.89
CA GLY A 106 11.30 -6.25 14.72
C GLY A 106 11.31 -7.61 14.01
N THR A 107 10.34 -7.88 13.16
CA THR A 107 10.12 -9.21 12.58
C THR A 107 10.17 -9.25 11.04
N GLY A 108 10.11 -8.08 10.39
CA GLY A 108 9.96 -7.95 8.96
C GLY A 108 8.57 -8.26 8.43
N LYS A 109 7.60 -8.47 9.32
CA LYS A 109 6.21 -8.79 8.98
C LYS A 109 5.25 -7.96 9.82
N ILE A 110 4.03 -7.81 9.34
CA ILE A 110 2.92 -7.17 10.04
C ILE A 110 1.79 -8.19 10.14
N ASP A 111 1.13 -8.24 11.28
CA ASP A 111 -0.01 -9.11 11.52
C ASP A 111 -1.17 -8.77 10.57
N ASP A 112 -1.81 -9.80 10.01
CA ASP A 112 -2.89 -9.64 9.02
C ASP A 112 -4.11 -8.92 9.60
N ASN A 113 -4.42 -9.13 10.88
CA ASN A 113 -5.53 -8.43 11.54
C ASN A 113 -5.21 -6.94 11.69
N LEU A 114 -3.96 -6.60 12.03
CA LEU A 114 -3.53 -5.21 12.10
C LEU A 114 -3.56 -4.54 10.72
N LEU A 115 -3.16 -5.24 9.66
CA LEU A 115 -3.29 -4.74 8.28
C LEU A 115 -4.76 -4.52 7.89
N ALA A 116 -5.63 -5.46 8.22
CA ALA A 116 -7.06 -5.35 7.96
C ALA A 116 -7.68 -4.17 8.71
N GLU A 117 -7.30 -3.96 9.97
CA GLU A 117 -7.78 -2.83 10.78
C GLU A 117 -7.30 -1.49 10.20
N ILE A 118 -6.03 -1.39 9.77
CA ILE A 118 -5.50 -0.19 9.10
C ILE A 118 -6.26 0.09 7.80
N SER A 119 -6.70 -0.93 7.09
CA SER A 119 -7.39 -0.82 5.79
C SER A 119 -8.91 -0.66 5.91
N SER A 120 -9.48 -0.68 7.12
CA SER A 120 -10.91 -0.46 7.35
C SER A 120 -11.26 1.03 7.30
N PRO A 121 -12.52 1.42 7.03
CA PRO A 121 -12.98 2.79 7.19
C PRO A 121 -12.75 3.33 8.61
N MET A 122 -12.45 4.62 8.75
CA MET A 122 -12.33 5.29 10.06
C MET A 122 -13.68 5.81 10.57
N ILE A 123 -14.57 6.16 9.65
CA ILE A 123 -15.94 6.61 9.93
C ILE A 123 -16.93 5.86 9.03
N PRO A 124 -18.26 5.92 9.30
CA PRO A 124 -19.25 5.35 8.39
C PRO A 124 -19.14 5.93 6.97
N GLU A 125 -19.25 5.07 5.96
CA GLU A 125 -19.03 5.45 4.55
C GLU A 125 -19.97 6.56 4.06
N ASP A 126 -21.21 6.55 4.50
CA ASP A 126 -22.24 7.58 4.20
C ASP A 126 -21.87 8.92 4.83
N VAL A 127 -21.35 8.91 6.05
CA VAL A 127 -20.88 10.11 6.75
C VAL A 127 -19.68 10.70 6.00
N TYR A 128 -18.71 9.87 5.63
CA TYR A 128 -17.56 10.34 4.84
C TYR A 128 -18.00 10.94 3.49
N ALA A 129 -18.92 10.27 2.80
CA ALA A 129 -19.45 10.78 1.53
C ALA A 129 -20.12 12.14 1.70
N SER A 130 -20.93 12.33 2.76
CA SER A 130 -21.60 13.61 3.05
C SER A 130 -20.61 14.73 3.39
N ILE A 131 -19.51 14.41 4.07
CA ILE A 131 -18.41 15.36 4.30
C ILE A 131 -17.77 15.78 2.95
N CYS A 132 -17.45 14.81 2.10
CA CYS A 132 -16.83 15.08 0.80
C CYS A 132 -17.75 15.89 -0.14
N ASN A 133 -19.07 15.71 -0.03
CA ASN A 133 -20.07 16.45 -0.77
C ASN A 133 -20.33 17.87 -0.21
N GLY A 134 -19.77 18.20 0.96
CA GLY A 134 -20.02 19.46 1.65
C GLY A 134 -21.40 19.57 2.29
N GLU A 135 -22.06 18.44 2.55
CA GLU A 135 -23.39 18.38 3.19
C GLU A 135 -23.30 18.52 4.70
N ILE A 136 -22.19 18.08 5.29
CA ILE A 136 -21.88 18.19 6.73
C ILE A 136 -20.42 18.61 6.90
N THR A 137 -20.12 19.24 8.02
CA THR A 137 -18.73 19.57 8.43
C THR A 137 -18.16 18.39 9.22
N PRO A 138 -16.87 18.06 9.07
CA PRO A 138 -16.21 16.98 9.81
C PRO A 138 -16.26 17.17 11.32
#